data_f624edb59f011e9cebec6a297fb7af49
#
_entry.id   f624edb59f011e9cebec6a297fb7af49
#
_cell.length_a   1.000
_cell.length_b   1.000
_cell.length_c   1.000
_cell.angle_alpha   90.00
_cell.angle_beta   90.00
_cell.angle_gamma   90.00
#
_symmetry.space_group_name_H-M   'P 1'
#
loop_
_entity.id
_entity.type
_entity.pdbx_description
1 polymer ?
#
loop_
_entity_poly.entity_id
_entity_poly.type
_entity_poly.pdbx_seq_one_letter_code
_entity_poly.pdbx_strand_id
1 'polypeptide(L)'
;LIFFKERRKKMNIPMHRFKYTKLTKEQIDKKLIPTAAGPQCVSEFSGALAGKSLKIVTRDGPTLNYTFKDKRRLVLSENGGIAVDSGYGALTLKQVVFFSHMIPKTQKGYNVFVDLDTNLVTVFEVWLSSGKKYPILDGKEIIVDDREVQRQIYFGYVEVSGQEPPQKLHHYTNRIEGKGMYWKQDTGIETLEFYASVASSNFVELTRHADDLGYCSPSDYVLINDNIFIYDRTECEFSGIFTLFVADLFTETQAGVRLGFNEKDELEYYMFRGTGKVVGQLAYLEPFDDHGDRLMVVQAESDPQTPGKGQRLVYRPVRYFQYMTDEEVHQAALKRTSSFVSRADAPQTMAGFNMPFTDMLVGKEFTLRYDNGGPIRHYKITEQFKLKYKEDGETQWHEEEYRAYEADEKLIWFSHILTDSKPRASVQVALDLINGLTTCIHSQMGTKYFGNETSYYAIFGVAEMEGLNPPQYVRHELTNELVGHAFSWTYTDQMSSMHLYTTPHSHSWTIFTENQTLGAQWCAPCIYVKVRDGVYILVVNEEACNGNEMCIMINTKIVHDCGFGFSGGAGGVNLGLVGAIGRHIGCYDVKHFFGQKAKVKGV
;
A
#
# COMPACT_ATOMS: atom_id res chain seq x y z
N LEU A 1 -26.16 -1.51 28.53
CA LEU A 1 -24.71 -1.63 28.72
C LEU A 1 -24.10 -2.81 27.92
N ILE A 2 -24.76 -3.99 27.90
CA ILE A 2 -24.30 -5.16 27.14
C ILE A 2 -24.44 -4.95 25.63
N PHE A 3 -25.53 -4.37 25.18
CA PHE A 3 -25.76 -4.00 23.77
C PHE A 3 -24.75 -2.94 23.24
N PHE A 4 -24.33 -2.02 24.12
CA PHE A 4 -23.34 -1.00 23.78
C PHE A 4 -21.92 -1.56 23.61
N LYS A 5 -21.52 -2.54 24.45
CA LYS A 5 -20.22 -3.21 24.32
C LYS A 5 -20.09 -4.01 23.01
N GLU A 6 -21.18 -4.64 22.56
CA GLU A 6 -21.16 -5.37 21.28
C GLU A 6 -21.17 -4.45 20.06
N ARG A 7 -21.89 -3.31 20.10
CA ARG A 7 -21.85 -2.33 19.01
C ARG A 7 -20.50 -1.61 18.88
N ARG A 8 -19.84 -1.26 20.01
CA ARG A 8 -18.48 -0.71 19.98
C ARG A 8 -17.46 -1.69 19.37
N LYS A 9 -17.63 -2.99 19.60
CA LYS A 9 -16.77 -4.02 18.99
C LYS A 9 -16.94 -4.16 17.47
N LYS A 10 -18.06 -3.70 16.91
CA LYS A 10 -18.36 -3.84 15.47
C LYS A 10 -17.92 -2.65 14.62
N MET A 11 -17.49 -1.54 15.22
CA MET A 11 -17.03 -0.34 14.50
C MET A 11 -15.51 -0.30 14.28
N ASN A 12 -14.76 -1.21 14.84
CA ASN A 12 -13.34 -1.35 14.55
C ASN A 12 -13.18 -2.19 13.30
N ILE A 13 -12.51 -1.65 12.28
CA ILE A 13 -12.05 -2.46 11.16
C ILE A 13 -11.15 -3.54 11.74
N PRO A 14 -11.44 -4.83 11.46
CA PRO A 14 -10.60 -5.90 11.98
C PRO A 14 -9.22 -5.77 11.35
N MET A 15 -8.22 -5.43 12.15
CA MET A 15 -6.83 -5.55 11.75
C MET A 15 -6.52 -7.02 11.49
N HIS A 16 -6.10 -7.35 10.28
CA HIS A 16 -5.63 -8.70 9.97
C HIS A 16 -4.24 -8.89 10.57
N ARG A 17 -4.19 -9.64 11.66
CA ARG A 17 -2.94 -10.11 12.22
C ARG A 17 -2.75 -11.56 11.81
N PHE A 18 -1.79 -11.76 10.94
CA PHE A 18 -1.46 -13.10 10.48
C PHE A 18 -0.72 -13.85 11.59
N LYS A 19 -1.24 -15.01 11.92
CA LYS A 19 -0.51 -15.95 12.74
C LYS A 19 0.40 -16.73 11.81
N TYR A 20 1.62 -16.25 11.66
CA TYR A 20 2.63 -17.10 11.06
C TYR A 20 2.87 -18.31 11.94
N THR A 21 2.61 -19.47 11.44
CA THR A 21 3.05 -20.69 12.07
C THR A 21 4.49 -20.93 11.63
N LYS A 22 5.34 -21.34 12.56
CA LYS A 22 6.74 -21.62 12.26
C LYS A 22 6.85 -23.01 11.66
N LEU A 23 7.09 -23.09 10.35
CA LEU A 23 7.61 -24.32 9.77
C LEU A 23 9.11 -24.41 10.05
N THR A 24 9.57 -25.54 10.60
CA THR A 24 11.00 -25.83 10.69
C THR A 24 11.55 -26.14 9.29
N LYS A 25 12.87 -26.04 9.14
CA LYS A 25 13.53 -26.39 7.88
C LYS A 25 13.17 -27.82 7.42
N GLU A 26 13.15 -28.77 8.36
CA GLU A 26 12.80 -30.17 8.07
C GLU A 26 11.35 -30.32 7.60
N GLN A 27 10.44 -29.52 8.18
CA GLN A 27 9.03 -29.51 7.75
C GLN A 27 8.89 -28.92 6.35
N ILE A 28 9.62 -27.83 6.04
CA ILE A 28 9.66 -27.23 4.72
C ILE A 28 10.23 -28.23 3.70
N ASP A 29 11.39 -28.81 3.98
CA ASP A 29 12.02 -29.81 3.09
C ASP A 29 11.06 -30.97 2.77
N LYS A 30 10.35 -31.48 3.77
CA LYS A 30 9.35 -32.54 3.60
C LYS A 30 8.17 -32.09 2.74
N LYS A 31 7.67 -30.87 2.97
CA LYS A 31 6.52 -30.32 2.22
C LYS A 31 6.89 -29.98 0.76
N LEU A 32 8.16 -29.72 0.47
CA LEU A 32 8.66 -29.43 -0.87
C LEU A 32 8.87 -30.69 -1.75
N ILE A 33 8.85 -31.90 -1.18
CA ILE A 33 9.06 -33.13 -1.97
C ILE A 33 8.16 -33.20 -3.22
N PRO A 34 6.86 -32.88 -3.16
CA PRO A 34 5.99 -32.94 -4.34
C PRO A 34 6.38 -31.98 -5.47
N THR A 35 7.12 -30.92 -5.20
CA THR A 35 7.53 -29.96 -6.24
C THR A 35 8.46 -30.53 -7.28
N ALA A 36 9.13 -31.66 -6.98
CA ALA A 36 9.94 -32.43 -7.93
C ALA A 36 9.15 -32.90 -9.16
N ALA A 37 7.81 -32.97 -9.08
CA ALA A 37 6.93 -33.28 -10.19
C ALA A 37 6.60 -32.07 -11.08
N GLY A 38 7.07 -30.89 -10.69
CA GLY A 38 6.71 -29.59 -11.29
C GLY A 38 5.40 -29.03 -10.76
N PRO A 39 5.02 -27.80 -11.18
CA PRO A 39 3.81 -27.13 -10.73
C PRO A 39 2.55 -27.85 -11.22
N GLN A 40 1.43 -27.61 -10.52
CA GLN A 40 0.08 -27.90 -11.02
C GLN A 40 -0.37 -26.81 -11.97
N CYS A 41 -1.40 -27.06 -12.76
CA CYS A 41 -2.07 -26.06 -13.59
C CYS A 41 -3.51 -26.49 -13.86
N VAL A 42 -4.42 -25.55 -13.85
CA VAL A 42 -5.82 -25.80 -14.27
C VAL A 42 -5.89 -25.92 -15.78
N SER A 43 -5.19 -25.07 -16.49
CA SER A 43 -5.07 -25.08 -17.95
C SER A 43 -4.06 -26.13 -18.44
N GLU A 44 -4.09 -26.42 -19.72
CA GLU A 44 -3.10 -27.32 -20.33
C GLU A 44 -1.71 -26.65 -20.43
N PHE A 45 -0.66 -27.38 -20.09
CA PHE A 45 0.72 -26.93 -20.27
C PHE A 45 1.12 -26.85 -21.75
N SER A 46 1.94 -25.86 -22.06
CA SER A 46 2.55 -25.74 -23.39
C SER A 46 3.57 -26.84 -23.66
N GLY A 47 3.52 -27.37 -24.87
CA GLY A 47 4.55 -28.29 -25.37
C GLY A 47 5.68 -27.60 -26.13
N ALA A 48 5.74 -26.28 -26.15
CA ALA A 48 6.67 -25.52 -27.00
C ALA A 48 8.16 -25.85 -26.78
N LEU A 49 8.53 -26.33 -25.59
CA LEU A 49 9.89 -26.68 -25.23
C LEU A 49 10.19 -28.17 -25.33
N ALA A 50 9.17 -29.04 -25.45
CA ALA A 50 9.37 -30.50 -25.49
C ALA A 50 10.32 -30.93 -26.59
N GLY A 51 11.31 -31.76 -26.25
CA GLY A 51 12.35 -32.24 -27.18
C GLY A 51 13.46 -31.24 -27.51
N LYS A 52 13.43 -30.04 -26.93
CA LYS A 52 14.43 -28.98 -27.16
C LYS A 52 15.51 -28.96 -26.09
N SER A 53 16.66 -28.40 -26.45
CA SER A 53 17.71 -28.03 -25.49
C SER A 53 17.98 -26.53 -25.59
N LEU A 54 18.16 -25.87 -24.44
CA LEU A 54 18.48 -24.48 -24.35
C LEU A 54 19.72 -24.29 -23.48
N LYS A 55 20.70 -23.53 -23.97
CA LYS A 55 21.79 -23.02 -23.14
C LYS A 55 21.51 -21.55 -22.88
N ILE A 56 21.19 -21.21 -21.64
CA ILE A 56 20.91 -19.85 -21.20
C ILE A 56 22.15 -19.29 -20.54
N VAL A 57 22.63 -18.18 -21.06
CA VAL A 57 23.76 -17.43 -20.50
C VAL A 57 23.21 -16.18 -19.88
N THR A 58 23.36 -16.03 -18.56
CA THR A 58 22.91 -14.83 -17.85
C THR A 58 24.08 -13.88 -17.59
N ARG A 59 23.80 -12.59 -17.56
CA ARG A 59 24.76 -11.58 -17.09
C ARG A 59 24.78 -11.65 -15.56
N ASP A 60 25.96 -11.72 -14.99
CA ASP A 60 26.19 -11.72 -13.53
C ASP A 60 25.49 -12.87 -12.76
N GLY A 61 25.14 -13.96 -13.43
CA GLY A 61 24.43 -15.08 -12.86
C GLY A 61 24.85 -16.43 -13.44
N PRO A 62 24.08 -17.50 -13.18
CA PRO A 62 24.43 -18.84 -13.62
C PRO A 62 24.24 -19.05 -15.15
N THR A 63 25.05 -19.90 -15.73
CA THR A 63 24.77 -20.52 -17.04
C THR A 63 23.90 -21.74 -16.81
N LEU A 64 22.73 -21.80 -17.45
CA LEU A 64 21.75 -22.85 -17.27
C LEU A 64 21.63 -23.68 -18.58
N ASN A 65 21.94 -24.96 -18.52
CA ASN A 65 21.77 -25.87 -19.64
C ASN A 65 20.55 -26.77 -19.40
N TYR A 66 19.52 -26.55 -20.20
CA TYR A 66 18.27 -27.29 -20.14
C TYR A 66 18.17 -28.31 -21.29
N THR A 67 17.68 -29.51 -20.98
CA THR A 67 17.19 -30.47 -21.96
C THR A 67 15.77 -30.88 -21.58
N PHE A 68 14.79 -30.49 -22.38
CA PHE A 68 13.38 -30.78 -22.16
C PHE A 68 13.03 -32.14 -22.79
N LYS A 69 12.89 -33.18 -21.99
CA LYS A 69 12.60 -34.55 -22.45
C LYS A 69 11.19 -34.65 -23.05
N ASP A 70 10.23 -34.04 -22.42
CA ASP A 70 8.82 -33.99 -22.82
C ASP A 70 8.14 -32.73 -22.30
N LYS A 71 6.80 -32.68 -22.24
CA LYS A 71 6.01 -31.53 -21.74
C LYS A 71 6.15 -31.29 -20.22
N ARG A 72 6.71 -32.27 -19.45
CA ARG A 72 6.71 -32.28 -17.99
C ARG A 72 8.06 -32.56 -17.36
N ARG A 73 9.03 -33.04 -18.12
CA ARG A 73 10.34 -33.46 -17.62
C ARG A 73 11.46 -32.67 -18.30
N LEU A 74 12.34 -32.14 -17.51
CA LEU A 74 13.56 -31.48 -17.95
C LEU A 74 14.79 -32.05 -17.21
N VAL A 75 15.94 -31.85 -17.79
CA VAL A 75 17.24 -31.99 -17.13
C VAL A 75 17.90 -30.62 -17.11
N LEU A 76 18.36 -30.20 -15.95
CA LEU A 76 19.13 -28.98 -15.75
C LEU A 76 20.56 -29.31 -15.36
N SER A 77 21.53 -28.63 -15.98
CA SER A 77 22.90 -28.53 -15.48
C SER A 77 23.24 -27.05 -15.30
N GLU A 78 23.59 -26.66 -14.09
CA GLU A 78 23.95 -25.30 -13.71
C GLU A 78 25.48 -25.16 -13.73
N ASN A 79 26.02 -24.18 -14.47
CA ASN A 79 27.45 -23.87 -14.61
C ASN A 79 28.32 -25.12 -15.01
N GLY A 80 27.73 -26.01 -15.80
CA GLY A 80 28.39 -27.27 -16.18
C GLY A 80 28.50 -28.30 -15.06
N GLY A 81 27.79 -28.11 -13.95
CA GLY A 81 27.74 -29.05 -12.84
C GLY A 81 26.90 -30.29 -13.12
N ILE A 82 26.61 -31.04 -12.06
CA ILE A 82 25.86 -32.30 -12.14
C ILE A 82 24.45 -32.04 -12.69
N ALA A 83 24.07 -32.84 -13.67
CA ALA A 83 22.75 -32.77 -14.28
C ALA A 83 21.66 -33.31 -13.34
N VAL A 84 20.59 -32.54 -13.15
CA VAL A 84 19.46 -32.89 -12.29
C VAL A 84 18.19 -33.02 -13.12
N ASP A 85 17.51 -34.15 -12.96
CA ASP A 85 16.21 -34.43 -13.58
C ASP A 85 15.10 -33.84 -12.70
N SER A 86 14.21 -33.02 -13.29
CA SER A 86 13.14 -32.34 -12.59
C SER A 86 11.85 -32.27 -13.40
N GLY A 87 10.73 -32.26 -12.70
CA GLY A 87 9.45 -31.90 -13.29
C GLY A 87 9.37 -30.39 -13.52
N TYR A 88 8.69 -29.99 -14.59
CA TYR A 88 8.44 -28.59 -14.88
C TYR A 88 7.02 -28.37 -15.43
N GLY A 89 6.59 -27.11 -15.43
CA GLY A 89 5.43 -26.64 -16.19
C GLY A 89 5.82 -25.49 -17.09
N ALA A 90 5.20 -25.40 -18.26
CA ALA A 90 5.38 -24.27 -19.16
C ALA A 90 4.05 -23.71 -19.66
N LEU A 91 3.97 -22.41 -19.80
CA LEU A 91 2.87 -21.69 -20.44
C LEU A 91 3.45 -20.79 -21.54
N THR A 92 2.60 -20.43 -22.50
CA THR A 92 2.97 -19.53 -23.59
C THR A 92 2.04 -18.34 -23.59
N LEU A 93 2.59 -17.14 -23.67
CA LEU A 93 1.89 -15.88 -23.89
C LEU A 93 2.49 -15.22 -25.12
N LYS A 94 1.78 -15.27 -26.26
CA LYS A 94 2.34 -14.90 -27.57
C LYS A 94 3.68 -15.59 -27.84
N GLN A 95 4.73 -14.82 -28.14
CA GLN A 95 6.09 -15.33 -28.39
C GLN A 95 6.85 -15.67 -27.10
N VAL A 96 6.34 -15.33 -25.92
CA VAL A 96 7.02 -15.62 -24.66
C VAL A 96 6.65 -17.02 -24.16
N VAL A 97 7.63 -17.87 -23.95
CA VAL A 97 7.48 -19.12 -23.19
C VAL A 97 7.95 -18.89 -21.77
N PHE A 98 7.05 -19.13 -20.84
CA PHE A 98 7.34 -19.08 -19.42
C PHE A 98 7.33 -20.48 -18.84
N PHE A 99 8.39 -20.89 -18.16
CA PHE A 99 8.43 -22.19 -17.47
C PHE A 99 8.97 -22.07 -16.05
N SER A 100 8.51 -22.97 -15.19
CA SER A 100 8.83 -23.04 -13.77
C SER A 100 9.20 -24.46 -13.36
N HIS A 101 10.24 -24.59 -12.54
CA HIS A 101 10.62 -25.84 -11.89
C HIS A 101 11.35 -25.59 -10.57
N MET A 102 11.24 -26.54 -9.64
CA MET A 102 12.03 -26.59 -8.42
C MET A 102 13.10 -27.66 -8.56
N ILE A 103 14.30 -27.41 -8.03
CA ILE A 103 15.38 -28.39 -8.04
C ILE A 103 15.09 -29.42 -6.93
N PRO A 104 14.91 -30.73 -7.27
CA PRO A 104 14.56 -31.75 -6.29
C PRO A 104 15.54 -31.83 -5.12
N LYS A 105 15.00 -32.01 -3.93
CA LYS A 105 15.73 -32.08 -2.64
C LYS A 105 16.48 -30.81 -2.27
N THR A 106 16.08 -29.69 -2.84
CA THR A 106 16.53 -28.35 -2.45
C THR A 106 15.34 -27.45 -2.15
N GLN A 107 15.60 -26.27 -1.61
CA GLN A 107 14.60 -25.20 -1.46
C GLN A 107 14.66 -24.18 -2.59
N LYS A 108 15.41 -24.48 -3.67
CA LYS A 108 15.72 -23.60 -4.79
C LYS A 108 14.97 -24.02 -6.06
N GLY A 109 14.62 -23.07 -6.88
CA GLY A 109 14.02 -23.28 -8.18
C GLY A 109 14.26 -22.14 -9.16
N TYR A 110 13.80 -22.30 -10.38
CA TYR A 110 13.90 -21.30 -11.42
C TYR A 110 12.55 -21.07 -12.10
N ASN A 111 12.26 -19.81 -12.35
CA ASN A 111 11.18 -19.35 -13.22
C ASN A 111 11.81 -18.60 -14.38
N VAL A 112 11.59 -19.05 -15.59
CA VAL A 112 12.33 -18.59 -16.76
C VAL A 112 11.38 -18.12 -17.84
N PHE A 113 11.61 -16.93 -18.34
CA PHE A 113 10.89 -16.32 -19.47
C PHE A 113 11.82 -16.25 -20.66
N VAL A 114 11.43 -16.88 -21.75
CA VAL A 114 12.18 -16.87 -23.01
C VAL A 114 11.32 -16.17 -24.06
N ASP A 115 11.82 -15.08 -24.59
CA ASP A 115 11.27 -14.45 -25.80
C ASP A 115 11.81 -15.21 -27.02
N LEU A 116 10.93 -15.92 -27.71
CA LEU A 116 11.31 -16.77 -28.85
C LEU A 116 11.69 -15.98 -30.11
N ASP A 117 11.30 -14.71 -30.19
CA ASP A 117 11.62 -13.86 -31.35
C ASP A 117 13.04 -13.28 -31.22
N THR A 118 13.43 -12.93 -30.01
CA THR A 118 14.72 -12.27 -29.75
C THR A 118 15.76 -13.19 -29.12
N ASN A 119 15.35 -14.37 -28.61
CA ASN A 119 16.15 -15.25 -27.76
C ASN A 119 16.60 -14.61 -26.43
N LEU A 120 16.04 -13.48 -26.04
CA LEU A 120 16.31 -12.87 -24.75
C LEU A 120 15.61 -13.64 -23.62
N VAL A 121 16.22 -13.62 -22.45
CA VAL A 121 15.75 -14.38 -21.30
C VAL A 121 15.77 -13.53 -20.04
N THR A 122 14.73 -13.69 -19.21
CA THR A 122 14.73 -13.26 -17.80
C THR A 122 14.60 -14.49 -16.92
N VAL A 123 15.48 -14.62 -15.95
CA VAL A 123 15.52 -15.74 -15.00
C VAL A 123 15.26 -15.24 -13.60
N PHE A 124 14.25 -15.77 -12.95
CA PHE A 124 14.02 -15.61 -11.52
C PHE A 124 14.51 -16.87 -10.80
N GLU A 125 15.64 -16.78 -10.15
CA GLU A 125 16.06 -17.75 -9.16
C GLU A 125 15.25 -17.52 -7.89
N VAL A 126 14.59 -18.56 -7.38
CA VAL A 126 13.76 -18.48 -6.18
C VAL A 126 14.21 -19.49 -5.15
N TRP A 127 14.12 -19.13 -3.88
CA TRP A 127 14.39 -20.06 -2.78
C TRP A 127 13.55 -19.70 -1.56
N LEU A 128 13.28 -20.73 -0.74
CA LEU A 128 12.63 -20.54 0.54
C LEU A 128 13.72 -20.32 1.60
N SER A 129 13.47 -19.43 2.50
CA SER A 129 14.32 -19.04 3.64
C SER A 129 14.96 -17.66 3.46
N SER A 130 14.44 -16.69 4.19
CA SER A 130 15.08 -15.38 4.26
C SER A 130 16.17 -15.34 5.34
N GLY A 131 16.09 -16.20 6.34
CA GLY A 131 16.97 -16.16 7.50
C GLY A 131 16.87 -14.86 8.32
N LYS A 132 15.91 -13.97 7.96
CA LYS A 132 15.75 -12.66 8.61
C LYS A 132 14.97 -12.82 9.90
N LYS A 133 15.47 -12.16 10.95
CA LYS A 133 14.78 -11.98 12.22
C LYS A 133 14.21 -10.58 12.25
N TYR A 134 12.90 -10.47 12.47
CA TYR A 134 12.25 -9.18 12.66
C TYR A 134 11.95 -8.97 14.14
N PRO A 135 12.36 -7.85 14.74
CA PRO A 135 11.98 -7.53 16.12
C PRO A 135 10.47 -7.30 16.17
N ILE A 136 9.81 -7.94 17.11
CA ILE A 136 8.45 -7.58 17.48
C ILE A 136 8.49 -6.42 18.47
N LEU A 137 7.38 -5.69 18.47
CA LEU A 137 7.06 -4.54 19.29
C LEU A 137 7.31 -4.68 20.80
N ASP A 138 7.29 -5.87 21.33
CA ASP A 138 7.47 -6.16 22.77
C ASP A 138 8.86 -6.71 23.11
N GLY A 139 9.87 -6.50 22.26
CA GLY A 139 11.21 -7.05 22.46
C GLY A 139 11.31 -8.57 22.24
N LYS A 140 10.23 -9.20 21.75
CA LYS A 140 10.27 -10.58 21.30
C LYS A 140 10.69 -10.63 19.84
N GLU A 141 11.59 -11.51 19.47
CA GLU A 141 11.93 -11.77 18.08
C GLU A 141 10.82 -12.62 17.43
N ILE A 142 10.21 -12.16 16.34
CA ILE A 142 9.55 -13.05 15.39
C ILE A 142 10.62 -13.54 14.43
N ILE A 143 10.81 -14.81 14.40
CA ILE A 143 11.50 -15.46 13.29
C ILE A 143 10.41 -15.69 12.25
N VAL A 144 10.38 -14.82 11.26
CA VAL A 144 9.49 -15.01 10.14
C VAL A 144 10.35 -15.61 9.07
N ASP A 145 10.45 -17.02 8.84
CA ASP A 145 11.04 -16.90 7.71
C ASP A 145 11.71 -17.87 6.95
N ASP A 146 11.78 -19.07 7.40
CA ASP A 146 12.20 -20.17 6.53
C ASP A 146 11.12 -20.52 5.48
N ARG A 147 9.99 -19.86 5.54
CA ARG A 147 8.85 -20.10 4.63
C ARG A 147 8.63 -19.01 3.58
N GLU A 148 9.22 -17.84 3.76
CA GLU A 148 9.10 -16.75 2.78
C GLU A 148 9.94 -17.06 1.55
N VAL A 149 9.38 -16.85 0.37
CA VAL A 149 10.09 -17.05 -0.90
C VAL A 149 10.89 -15.80 -1.24
N GLN A 150 12.19 -15.98 -1.37
CA GLN A 150 13.14 -14.97 -1.82
C GLN A 150 13.43 -15.16 -3.31
N ARG A 151 13.94 -14.12 -3.96
CA ARG A 151 14.28 -14.13 -5.39
C ARG A 151 15.54 -13.36 -5.73
N GLN A 152 16.15 -13.75 -6.82
CA GLN A 152 17.18 -13.02 -7.54
C GLN A 152 16.84 -13.03 -9.03
N ILE A 153 16.97 -11.90 -9.69
CA ILE A 153 16.66 -11.75 -11.12
C ILE A 153 17.94 -11.63 -11.91
N TYR A 154 18.01 -12.40 -12.99
CA TYR A 154 19.11 -12.35 -13.95
C TYR A 154 18.56 -12.11 -15.36
N PHE A 155 19.24 -11.26 -16.10
CA PHE A 155 18.98 -11.01 -17.52
C PHE A 155 19.99 -11.77 -18.37
N GLY A 156 19.53 -12.34 -19.46
CA GLY A 156 20.39 -13.17 -20.30
C GLY A 156 19.80 -13.43 -21.68
N TYR A 157 20.33 -14.44 -22.31
CA TYR A 157 19.92 -14.87 -23.64
C TYR A 157 20.11 -16.38 -23.81
N VAL A 158 19.40 -16.96 -24.79
CA VAL A 158 19.65 -18.32 -25.27
C VAL A 158 20.83 -18.27 -26.24
N GLU A 159 21.91 -18.97 -25.93
CA GLU A 159 23.07 -19.07 -26.82
C GLU A 159 22.69 -19.82 -28.08
N VAL A 160 22.87 -19.22 -29.23
CA VAL A 160 22.66 -19.81 -30.55
C VAL A 160 24.00 -19.90 -31.27
N SER A 161 24.33 -21.08 -31.73
CA SER A 161 25.62 -21.30 -32.42
C SER A 161 25.81 -20.35 -33.62
N GLY A 162 26.94 -19.67 -33.63
CA GLY A 162 27.28 -18.71 -34.69
C GLY A 162 26.64 -17.34 -34.58
N GLN A 163 25.93 -17.05 -33.52
CA GLN A 163 25.41 -15.71 -33.21
C GLN A 163 26.24 -15.02 -32.11
N GLU A 164 26.50 -13.75 -32.27
CA GLU A 164 27.13 -12.97 -31.22
C GLU A 164 26.13 -12.68 -30.07
N PRO A 165 26.61 -12.54 -28.83
CA PRO A 165 25.77 -12.17 -27.71
C PRO A 165 25.02 -10.85 -27.96
N PRO A 166 23.74 -10.75 -27.58
CA PRO A 166 22.97 -9.53 -27.79
C PRO A 166 23.53 -8.38 -26.94
N GLN A 167 23.59 -7.19 -27.52
CA GLN A 167 24.06 -6.00 -26.81
C GLN A 167 23.06 -5.52 -25.75
N LYS A 168 21.75 -5.67 -26.02
CA LYS A 168 20.68 -5.29 -25.12
C LYS A 168 19.98 -6.55 -24.60
N LEU A 169 19.69 -6.56 -23.32
CA LEU A 169 18.90 -7.60 -22.65
C LEU A 169 17.55 -7.01 -22.22
N HIS A 170 16.66 -7.87 -21.68
CA HIS A 170 15.51 -7.37 -20.92
C HIS A 170 16.01 -6.48 -19.79
N HIS A 171 15.16 -5.57 -19.33
CA HIS A 171 15.55 -4.60 -18.31
C HIS A 171 14.37 -4.20 -17.44
N TYR A 172 14.64 -3.63 -16.28
CA TYR A 172 13.61 -3.03 -15.44
C TYR A 172 12.99 -1.82 -16.14
N THR A 173 11.71 -1.56 -15.83
CA THR A 173 10.94 -0.52 -16.50
C THR A 173 9.93 0.15 -15.59
N ASN A 174 9.54 1.37 -15.97
CA ASN A 174 8.43 2.11 -15.37
C ASN A 174 7.21 2.22 -16.30
N ARG A 175 7.21 1.59 -17.46
CA ARG A 175 6.17 1.79 -18.49
C ARG A 175 4.79 1.28 -18.09
N ILE A 176 4.71 0.39 -17.09
CA ILE A 176 3.44 -0.09 -16.55
C ILE A 176 2.87 0.84 -15.47
N GLU A 177 3.69 1.76 -14.97
CA GLU A 177 3.33 2.63 -13.86
C GLU A 177 2.07 3.45 -14.14
N GLY A 178 1.23 3.59 -13.11
CA GLY A 178 -0.04 4.29 -13.18
C GLY A 178 -1.20 3.50 -13.76
N LYS A 179 -0.97 2.33 -14.34
CA LYS A 179 -2.05 1.49 -14.83
C LYS A 179 -2.75 0.78 -13.68
N GLY A 180 -4.05 0.59 -13.83
CA GLY A 180 -4.87 -0.28 -12.97
C GLY A 180 -5.52 -1.36 -13.80
N MET A 181 -5.47 -2.59 -13.31
CA MET A 181 -6.01 -3.76 -13.98
C MET A 181 -6.92 -4.55 -13.04
N TYR A 182 -8.03 -5.04 -13.56
CA TYR A 182 -8.74 -6.16 -12.99
C TYR A 182 -8.25 -7.43 -13.68
N TRP A 183 -7.95 -8.46 -12.92
CA TRP A 183 -7.52 -9.76 -13.43
C TRP A 183 -8.40 -10.88 -12.88
N LYS A 184 -8.74 -11.82 -13.77
CA LYS A 184 -9.44 -13.06 -13.43
C LYS A 184 -8.61 -14.25 -13.88
N GLN A 185 -8.21 -15.07 -12.93
CA GLN A 185 -7.43 -16.27 -13.17
C GLN A 185 -8.33 -17.49 -13.42
N ASP A 186 -7.80 -18.47 -14.15
CA ASP A 186 -8.46 -19.78 -14.38
C ASP A 186 -8.57 -20.62 -13.10
N THR A 187 -7.84 -20.27 -12.05
CA THR A 187 -7.98 -20.80 -10.69
C THR A 187 -9.20 -20.26 -9.94
N GLY A 188 -9.90 -19.28 -10.50
CA GLY A 188 -11.03 -18.58 -9.87
C GLY A 188 -10.63 -17.40 -8.99
N ILE A 189 -9.35 -17.07 -8.90
CA ILE A 189 -8.88 -15.88 -8.19
C ILE A 189 -9.16 -14.64 -9.05
N GLU A 190 -9.75 -13.61 -8.43
CA GLU A 190 -9.97 -12.31 -9.03
C GLU A 190 -9.25 -11.24 -8.22
N THR A 191 -8.51 -10.36 -8.88
CA THR A 191 -7.72 -9.29 -8.25
C THR A 191 -7.88 -7.97 -8.97
N LEU A 192 -7.76 -6.88 -8.20
CA LEU A 192 -7.40 -5.58 -8.72
C LEU A 192 -5.91 -5.38 -8.48
N GLU A 193 -5.20 -4.92 -9.49
CA GLU A 193 -3.77 -4.64 -9.42
C GLU A 193 -3.54 -3.16 -9.80
N PHE A 194 -2.82 -2.44 -8.96
CA PHE A 194 -2.48 -1.05 -9.20
C PHE A 194 -0.95 -0.92 -9.25
N TYR A 195 -0.43 -0.62 -10.42
CA TYR A 195 1.00 -0.50 -10.67
C TYR A 195 1.45 0.95 -10.37
N ALA A 196 1.38 1.31 -9.10
CA ALA A 196 1.56 2.69 -8.67
C ALA A 196 3.01 3.09 -8.40
N SER A 197 3.95 2.16 -8.60
CA SER A 197 5.36 2.36 -8.27
C SER A 197 6.24 1.45 -9.13
N VAL A 198 7.52 1.77 -9.25
CA VAL A 198 8.53 0.92 -9.91
C VAL A 198 9.12 -0.15 -8.97
N ALA A 199 8.75 -0.13 -7.70
CA ALA A 199 9.34 -0.97 -6.66
C ALA A 199 8.31 -1.75 -5.84
N SER A 200 7.04 -1.49 -6.05
CA SER A 200 5.94 -2.08 -5.28
C SER A 200 4.71 -2.25 -6.16
N SER A 201 3.90 -3.24 -5.84
CA SER A 201 2.53 -3.39 -6.34
C SER A 201 1.54 -3.18 -5.21
N ASN A 202 0.40 -2.59 -5.53
CA ASN A 202 -0.76 -2.57 -4.66
C ASN A 202 -1.83 -3.47 -5.27
N PHE A 203 -2.44 -4.34 -4.49
CA PHE A 203 -3.44 -5.25 -4.99
C PHE A 203 -4.57 -5.48 -3.98
N VAL A 204 -5.73 -5.83 -4.51
CA VAL A 204 -6.91 -6.25 -3.74
C VAL A 204 -7.33 -7.61 -4.25
N GLU A 205 -7.45 -8.59 -3.39
CA GLU A 205 -7.97 -9.88 -3.74
C GLU A 205 -9.48 -9.94 -3.48
N LEU A 206 -10.26 -10.05 -4.57
CA LEU A 206 -11.72 -9.95 -4.51
C LEU A 206 -12.43 -11.25 -4.09
N THR A 207 -11.74 -12.39 -4.16
CA THR A 207 -12.35 -13.72 -4.01
C THR A 207 -12.04 -14.45 -2.73
N ARG A 208 -10.84 -14.35 -2.18
CA ARG A 208 -10.43 -15.09 -0.98
C ARG A 208 -10.60 -14.28 0.30
N HIS A 209 -10.32 -13.00 0.23
CA HIS A 209 -10.36 -12.08 1.35
C HIS A 209 -11.53 -11.13 1.17
N ALA A 210 -12.69 -11.53 1.70
CA ALA A 210 -13.95 -10.79 1.55
C ALA A 210 -14.05 -9.55 2.46
N ASP A 211 -12.91 -9.00 2.88
CA ASP A 211 -12.81 -7.86 3.79
C ASP A 211 -12.52 -6.53 3.09
N ASP A 212 -12.42 -6.57 1.75
CA ASP A 212 -12.14 -5.42 0.90
C ASP A 212 -10.85 -4.69 1.30
N LEU A 213 -9.84 -5.40 1.83
CA LEU A 213 -8.54 -4.84 2.13
C LEU A 213 -7.61 -4.87 0.92
N GLY A 214 -6.85 -3.80 0.76
CA GLY A 214 -5.73 -3.73 -0.16
C GLY A 214 -4.43 -4.08 0.55
N TYR A 215 -3.47 -4.54 -0.23
CA TYR A 215 -2.15 -4.92 0.23
C TYR A 215 -1.09 -4.31 -0.68
N CYS A 216 0.07 -4.00 -0.11
CA CYS A 216 1.25 -3.59 -0.86
C CYS A 216 2.33 -4.65 -0.72
N SER A 217 3.06 -4.86 -1.79
CA SER A 217 4.14 -5.84 -1.84
C SER A 217 5.32 -5.26 -2.61
N PRO A 218 6.54 -5.53 -2.20
CA PRO A 218 7.70 -5.29 -3.05
C PRO A 218 7.53 -6.02 -4.38
N SER A 219 7.79 -5.32 -5.47
CA SER A 219 7.64 -5.83 -6.83
C SER A 219 8.77 -5.36 -7.72
N ASP A 220 9.16 -6.18 -8.65
CA ASP A 220 10.05 -5.85 -9.75
C ASP A 220 9.26 -5.85 -11.05
N TYR A 221 9.53 -4.87 -11.92
CA TYR A 221 8.89 -4.76 -13.22
C TYR A 221 9.92 -4.85 -14.31
N VAL A 222 9.79 -5.83 -15.19
CA VAL A 222 10.71 -6.10 -16.29
C VAL A 222 9.97 -5.98 -17.62
N LEU A 223 10.54 -5.24 -18.55
CA LEU A 223 10.04 -5.13 -19.91
C LEU A 223 10.62 -6.24 -20.78
N ILE A 224 9.73 -7.01 -21.44
CA ILE A 224 10.12 -7.94 -22.51
C ILE A 224 10.04 -7.24 -23.86
N ASN A 225 8.90 -6.60 -24.13
CA ASN A 225 8.68 -5.77 -25.31
C ASN A 225 7.63 -4.69 -25.00
N ASP A 226 7.21 -3.90 -25.97
CA ASP A 226 6.35 -2.74 -25.77
C ASP A 226 5.04 -3.01 -24.99
N ASN A 227 4.54 -4.24 -24.99
CA ASN A 227 3.26 -4.58 -24.36
C ASN A 227 3.34 -5.70 -23.34
N ILE A 228 4.47 -6.45 -23.29
CA ILE A 228 4.62 -7.62 -22.42
C ILE A 228 5.58 -7.29 -21.29
N PHE A 229 5.08 -7.44 -20.07
CA PHE A 229 5.79 -7.16 -18.83
C PHE A 229 5.83 -8.40 -17.95
N ILE A 230 6.94 -8.57 -17.24
CA ILE A 230 7.02 -9.46 -16.10
C ILE A 230 6.93 -8.59 -14.85
N TYR A 231 6.16 -9.05 -13.88
CA TYR A 231 6.17 -8.48 -12.55
C TYR A 231 5.95 -9.56 -11.50
N ASP A 232 6.33 -9.28 -10.28
CA ASP A 232 6.20 -10.22 -9.18
C ASP A 232 5.65 -9.53 -7.94
N ARG A 233 5.24 -10.35 -6.98
CA ARG A 233 4.91 -9.90 -5.64
C ARG A 233 5.16 -11.01 -4.63
N THR A 234 5.51 -10.62 -3.41
CA THR A 234 5.56 -11.52 -2.26
C THR A 234 4.53 -11.07 -1.24
N GLU A 235 3.62 -11.94 -0.86
CA GLU A 235 2.58 -11.66 0.12
C GLU A 235 3.18 -11.65 1.54
N CYS A 236 4.13 -10.74 1.79
CA CYS A 236 4.91 -10.70 3.03
C CYS A 236 4.09 -10.36 4.27
N GLU A 237 2.92 -9.75 4.10
CA GLU A 237 2.04 -9.38 5.22
C GLU A 237 1.28 -10.57 5.80
N PHE A 238 1.07 -11.66 5.05
CA PHE A 238 0.22 -12.76 5.52
C PHE A 238 0.66 -14.18 5.17
N SER A 239 1.44 -14.42 4.15
CA SER A 239 1.77 -15.79 3.77
C SER A 239 3.22 -16.03 3.37
N GLY A 240 3.92 -15.03 2.89
CA GLY A 240 5.25 -15.18 2.30
C GLY A 240 5.23 -15.85 0.92
N ILE A 241 4.05 -16.06 0.34
CA ILE A 241 3.89 -16.63 -1.01
C ILE A 241 4.41 -15.65 -2.06
N PHE A 242 5.17 -16.18 -2.97
CA PHE A 242 5.65 -15.50 -4.16
C PHE A 242 4.74 -15.80 -5.34
N THR A 243 4.32 -14.75 -6.03
CA THR A 243 3.58 -14.85 -7.29
C THR A 243 4.32 -14.09 -8.37
N LEU A 244 4.56 -14.72 -9.49
CA LEU A 244 5.25 -14.17 -10.63
C LEU A 244 4.32 -14.19 -11.84
N PHE A 245 4.26 -13.07 -12.55
CA PHE A 245 3.35 -12.84 -13.64
C PHE A 245 4.09 -12.46 -14.91
N VAL A 246 3.58 -12.88 -16.05
CA VAL A 246 3.83 -12.27 -17.34
C VAL A 246 2.49 -11.81 -17.89
N ALA A 247 2.39 -10.54 -18.25
CA ALA A 247 1.15 -9.92 -18.71
C ALA A 247 1.35 -9.18 -20.03
N ASP A 248 0.43 -9.39 -20.95
CA ASP A 248 0.28 -8.59 -22.15
C ASP A 248 -0.88 -7.62 -21.92
N LEU A 249 -0.55 -6.35 -21.75
CA LEU A 249 -1.53 -5.31 -21.46
C LEU A 249 -2.36 -4.88 -22.69
N PHE A 250 -1.89 -5.23 -23.88
CA PHE A 250 -2.64 -4.95 -25.11
C PHE A 250 -3.78 -5.96 -25.34
N THR A 251 -3.50 -7.25 -25.09
CA THR A 251 -4.53 -8.31 -25.20
C THR A 251 -5.23 -8.60 -23.88
N GLU A 252 -4.84 -7.89 -22.82
CA GLU A 252 -5.39 -8.06 -21.46
C GLU A 252 -5.34 -9.53 -21.00
N THR A 253 -4.24 -10.19 -21.27
CA THR A 253 -4.00 -11.59 -20.88
C THR A 253 -2.76 -11.73 -20.03
N GLN A 254 -2.79 -12.68 -19.11
CA GLN A 254 -1.63 -13.00 -18.27
C GLN A 254 -1.44 -14.49 -18.12
N ALA A 255 -0.22 -14.86 -17.72
CA ALA A 255 0.11 -16.16 -17.18
C ALA A 255 1.02 -15.98 -15.97
N GLY A 256 1.06 -16.95 -15.09
CA GLY A 256 1.90 -16.81 -13.91
C GLY A 256 2.16 -18.13 -13.19
N VAL A 257 2.95 -18.01 -12.11
CA VAL A 257 3.18 -19.08 -11.14
C VAL A 257 3.04 -18.53 -9.74
N ARG A 258 2.45 -19.34 -8.87
CA ARG A 258 2.35 -19.08 -7.45
C ARG A 258 3.13 -20.17 -6.70
N LEU A 259 4.03 -19.75 -5.80
CA LEU A 259 4.90 -20.63 -5.05
C LEU A 259 5.03 -20.14 -3.61
N GLY A 260 4.82 -21.02 -2.64
CA GLY A 260 5.06 -20.75 -1.22
C GLY A 260 4.04 -21.41 -0.31
N PHE A 261 4.07 -21.04 0.96
CA PHE A 261 3.16 -21.58 1.97
C PHE A 261 2.09 -20.55 2.29
N ASN A 262 0.82 -20.94 2.17
CA ASN A 262 -0.30 -20.09 2.52
C ASN A 262 -0.44 -19.92 4.05
N GLU A 263 -1.43 -19.15 4.50
CA GLU A 263 -1.69 -18.87 5.92
C GLU A 263 -2.01 -20.12 6.77
N LYS A 264 -2.27 -21.27 6.11
CA LYS A 264 -2.52 -22.59 6.75
C LYS A 264 -1.30 -23.50 6.71
N ASP A 265 -0.13 -23.00 6.29
CA ASP A 265 1.09 -23.79 6.05
C ASP A 265 0.93 -24.89 4.99
N GLU A 266 0.01 -24.70 4.06
CA GLU A 266 -0.15 -25.57 2.90
C GLU A 266 0.71 -25.03 1.76
N LEU A 267 1.43 -25.91 1.07
CA LEU A 267 2.25 -25.55 -0.07
C LEU A 267 1.35 -25.28 -1.29
N GLU A 268 1.47 -24.09 -1.83
CA GLU A 268 0.91 -23.71 -3.13
C GLU A 268 2.05 -23.71 -4.16
N TYR A 269 1.94 -24.52 -5.18
CA TYR A 269 2.85 -24.52 -6.32
C TYR A 269 2.08 -24.85 -7.59
N TYR A 270 1.61 -23.81 -8.24
CA TYR A 270 0.83 -23.97 -9.47
C TYR A 270 1.04 -22.80 -10.43
N MET A 271 0.83 -23.09 -11.73
CA MET A 271 0.77 -22.09 -12.79
C MET A 271 -0.68 -21.82 -13.16
N PHE A 272 -0.93 -20.62 -13.66
CA PHE A 272 -2.26 -20.16 -14.03
C PHE A 272 -2.23 -19.28 -15.28
N ARG A 273 -3.39 -19.15 -15.92
CA ARG A 273 -3.68 -18.15 -16.94
C ARG A 273 -4.75 -17.20 -16.42
N GLY A 274 -4.78 -16.01 -16.96
CA GLY A 274 -5.80 -15.03 -16.62
C GLY A 274 -6.16 -14.15 -17.80
N THR A 275 -7.34 -13.57 -17.71
CA THR A 275 -7.80 -12.48 -18.58
C THR A 275 -8.03 -11.26 -17.71
N GLY A 276 -7.80 -10.09 -18.26
CA GLY A 276 -7.91 -8.85 -17.52
C GLY A 276 -8.83 -7.84 -18.18
N LYS A 277 -8.89 -6.69 -17.54
CA LYS A 277 -9.50 -5.48 -18.04
C LYS A 277 -8.80 -4.28 -17.42
N VAL A 278 -8.46 -3.28 -18.23
CA VAL A 278 -7.99 -1.99 -17.73
C VAL A 278 -9.10 -1.34 -16.91
N VAL A 279 -8.83 -0.97 -15.67
CA VAL A 279 -9.74 -0.21 -14.81
C VAL A 279 -9.40 1.27 -14.75
N GLY A 280 -8.27 1.66 -15.30
CA GLY A 280 -7.88 3.05 -15.42
C GLY A 280 -6.37 3.25 -15.60
N GLN A 281 -6.03 4.48 -15.85
CA GLN A 281 -4.66 4.98 -15.93
C GLN A 281 -4.61 6.28 -15.15
N LEU A 282 -3.71 6.38 -14.18
CA LEU A 282 -3.44 7.65 -13.54
C LEU A 282 -2.74 8.56 -14.54
N ALA A 283 -3.26 9.76 -14.68
CA ALA A 283 -2.58 10.81 -15.40
C ALA A 283 -1.47 11.33 -14.50
N TYR A 284 -0.42 10.55 -14.36
CA TYR A 284 0.75 11.04 -13.69
C TYR A 284 1.16 12.34 -14.35
N LEU A 285 0.89 13.41 -13.69
CA LEU A 285 1.66 14.63 -13.72
C LEU A 285 2.32 14.90 -15.07
N GLU A 286 1.55 14.87 -16.15
CA GLU A 286 2.02 15.52 -17.38
C GLU A 286 2.44 16.95 -16.99
N PRO A 287 3.60 17.37 -17.40
CA PRO A 287 4.05 18.73 -17.15
C PRO A 287 3.05 19.69 -17.78
N PHE A 288 2.35 20.44 -16.95
CA PHE A 288 1.44 21.48 -17.39
C PHE A 288 2.12 22.84 -17.32
N ASP A 289 3.35 22.94 -17.70
CA ASP A 289 3.84 24.24 -18.03
C ASP A 289 3.88 24.40 -19.55
N ASP A 290 3.59 25.60 -20.01
CA ASP A 290 3.64 25.98 -21.43
C ASP A 290 5.06 25.90 -22.00
N HIS A 291 6.04 25.50 -21.22
CA HIS A 291 7.46 25.45 -21.57
C HIS A 291 7.98 24.02 -21.75
N GLY A 292 7.14 22.99 -21.53
CA GLY A 292 7.53 21.59 -21.66
C GLY A 292 8.50 21.11 -20.58
N ASP A 293 8.66 21.89 -19.51
CA ASP A 293 9.43 21.47 -18.36
C ASP A 293 8.65 20.45 -17.51
N ARG A 294 9.38 19.56 -16.88
CA ARG A 294 8.80 18.54 -16.01
C ARG A 294 8.09 19.19 -14.85
N LEU A 295 7.02 18.55 -14.42
CA LEU A 295 6.18 19.05 -13.37
C LEU A 295 6.97 19.52 -12.16
N MET A 296 6.66 20.72 -11.74
CA MET A 296 7.28 21.35 -10.60
C MET A 296 6.27 21.36 -9.44
N VAL A 297 6.68 20.86 -8.29
CA VAL A 297 5.92 21.07 -7.07
C VAL A 297 6.09 22.53 -6.67
N VAL A 298 4.95 23.20 -6.48
CA VAL A 298 4.97 24.54 -5.91
C VAL A 298 5.28 24.41 -4.43
N GLN A 299 6.43 24.89 -4.02
CA GLN A 299 6.83 24.94 -2.62
C GLN A 299 6.76 26.37 -2.10
N ALA A 300 6.17 26.52 -0.90
CA ALA A 300 6.26 27.76 -0.17
C ALA A 300 7.58 27.76 0.61
N GLU A 301 8.56 28.48 0.14
CA GLU A 301 9.81 28.70 0.87
C GLU A 301 9.76 29.98 1.69
N SER A 302 10.36 29.95 2.89
CA SER A 302 10.64 31.20 3.61
C SER A 302 11.53 32.09 2.74
N ASP A 303 11.14 33.33 2.54
CA ASP A 303 11.96 34.28 1.82
C ASP A 303 13.27 34.49 2.60
N PRO A 304 14.45 34.11 2.04
CA PRO A 304 15.72 34.29 2.74
C PRO A 304 16.04 35.77 3.04
N GLN A 305 15.43 36.72 2.31
CA GLN A 305 15.60 38.16 2.55
C GLN A 305 14.70 38.71 3.64
N THR A 306 13.61 37.97 3.98
CA THR A 306 12.69 38.35 5.04
C THR A 306 12.31 37.14 5.89
N PRO A 307 13.24 36.56 6.69
CA PRO A 307 12.96 35.41 7.54
C PRO A 307 11.78 35.68 8.46
N GLY A 308 10.78 34.80 8.39
CA GLY A 308 9.54 34.89 9.19
C GLY A 308 8.48 35.87 8.67
N LYS A 309 8.69 36.51 7.52
CA LYS A 309 7.73 37.42 6.89
C LYS A 309 7.59 37.11 5.39
N GLY A 310 6.67 36.25 5.07
CA GLY A 310 6.36 35.93 3.68
C GLY A 310 6.89 34.60 3.22
N GLN A 311 6.11 33.98 2.37
CA GLN A 311 6.46 32.75 1.68
C GLN A 311 6.52 33.08 0.19
N ARG A 312 7.58 32.68 -0.48
CA ARG A 312 7.61 32.68 -1.94
C ARG A 312 7.29 31.27 -2.43
N LEU A 313 6.55 31.20 -3.50
CA LEU A 313 6.31 29.95 -4.20
C LEU A 313 7.53 29.62 -5.06
N VAL A 314 8.13 28.49 -4.81
CA VAL A 314 9.25 27.96 -5.60
C VAL A 314 8.79 26.70 -6.30
N TYR A 315 9.02 26.65 -7.61
CA TYR A 315 8.70 25.50 -8.43
C TYR A 315 9.94 24.60 -8.48
N ARG A 316 9.86 23.39 -7.92
CA ARG A 316 10.94 22.40 -7.99
C ARG A 316 10.51 21.23 -8.85
N PRO A 317 11.38 20.72 -9.73
CA PRO A 317 11.06 19.53 -10.50
C PRO A 317 10.88 18.35 -9.55
N VAL A 318 9.75 17.65 -9.71
CA VAL A 318 9.49 16.37 -9.04
C VAL A 318 9.85 15.27 -10.02
N ARG A 319 10.81 14.43 -9.65
CA ARG A 319 11.10 13.23 -10.41
C ARG A 319 10.11 12.14 -10.01
N TYR A 320 9.12 11.96 -10.84
CA TYR A 320 8.29 10.77 -10.80
C TYR A 320 8.95 9.66 -11.62
N PHE A 321 8.71 8.42 -11.26
CA PHE A 321 9.33 7.26 -11.91
C PHE A 321 9.07 7.22 -13.42
N GLN A 322 7.90 7.64 -13.84
CA GLN A 322 7.51 7.69 -15.26
C GLN A 322 8.38 8.63 -16.10
N TYR A 323 9.10 9.57 -15.49
CA TYR A 323 10.05 10.44 -16.19
C TYR A 323 11.49 9.92 -16.16
N MET A 324 11.71 8.80 -15.48
CA MET A 324 12.99 8.12 -15.54
C MET A 324 13.09 7.38 -16.87
N THR A 325 14.27 7.39 -17.44
CA THR A 325 14.60 6.51 -18.57
C THR A 325 14.65 5.05 -18.10
N ASP A 326 14.47 4.11 -19.02
CA ASP A 326 14.60 2.68 -18.68
C ASP A 326 15.96 2.36 -18.03
N GLU A 327 17.05 3.05 -18.45
CA GLU A 327 18.37 2.89 -17.83
C GLU A 327 18.40 3.42 -16.39
N GLU A 328 17.82 4.57 -16.11
CA GLU A 328 17.74 5.12 -14.74
C GLU A 328 16.92 4.21 -13.82
N VAL A 329 15.80 3.67 -14.30
CA VAL A 329 14.98 2.69 -13.56
C VAL A 329 15.77 1.42 -13.30
N HIS A 330 16.46 0.90 -14.32
CA HIS A 330 17.29 -0.29 -14.20
C HIS A 330 18.39 -0.11 -13.16
N GLN A 331 19.13 1.00 -13.21
CA GLN A 331 20.18 1.31 -12.25
C GLN A 331 19.64 1.51 -10.82
N ALA A 332 18.49 2.11 -10.67
CA ALA A 332 17.83 2.26 -9.36
C ALA A 332 17.42 0.91 -8.79
N ALA A 333 16.87 0.02 -9.61
CA ALA A 333 16.48 -1.33 -9.21
C ALA A 333 17.67 -2.20 -8.80
N LEU A 334 18.79 -2.13 -9.53
CA LEU A 334 20.02 -2.86 -9.20
C LEU A 334 20.63 -2.42 -7.86
N LYS A 335 20.47 -1.16 -7.48
CA LYS A 335 20.97 -0.61 -6.21
C LYS A 335 20.05 -0.90 -5.02
N ARG A 336 18.87 -1.40 -5.26
CA ARG A 336 17.88 -1.71 -4.23
C ARG A 336 18.35 -2.90 -3.40
N THR A 337 18.68 -2.68 -2.14
CA THR A 337 19.25 -3.70 -1.23
C THR A 337 18.21 -4.38 -0.35
N SER A 338 17.04 -3.78 -0.19
CA SER A 338 15.92 -4.37 0.54
C SER A 338 14.62 -3.72 0.15
N SER A 339 13.52 -4.44 0.32
CA SER A 339 12.16 -3.97 0.07
C SER A 339 11.58 -3.13 1.22
N PHE A 340 12.27 -3.03 2.34
CA PHE A 340 11.85 -2.24 3.49
C PHE A 340 12.80 -1.10 3.76
N VAL A 341 12.22 0.08 3.88
CA VAL A 341 12.90 1.29 4.31
C VAL A 341 12.76 1.43 5.79
N SER A 342 13.88 1.69 6.43
CA SER A 342 13.85 2.11 7.80
C SER A 342 13.16 3.48 7.91
N ARG A 343 12.17 3.58 8.79
CA ARG A 343 11.52 4.85 9.12
C ARG A 343 12.48 5.90 9.69
N ALA A 344 13.66 5.49 10.14
CA ALA A 344 14.69 6.41 10.60
C ALA A 344 15.12 7.43 9.54
N ASP A 345 14.88 7.11 8.27
CA ASP A 345 15.22 7.95 7.12
C ASP A 345 14.05 8.84 6.66
N ALA A 346 12.86 8.72 7.29
CA ALA A 346 11.71 9.56 6.96
C ALA A 346 11.85 10.97 7.54
N PRO A 347 11.37 12.03 6.83
CA PRO A 347 11.37 13.38 7.37
C PRO A 347 10.61 13.44 8.69
N GLN A 348 11.15 14.16 9.65
CA GLN A 348 10.62 14.25 11.02
C GLN A 348 9.31 15.06 11.11
N THR A 349 8.94 15.79 10.07
CA THR A 349 7.75 16.64 10.05
C THR A 349 6.95 16.45 8.77
N MET A 350 5.63 16.41 8.92
CA MET A 350 4.65 16.34 7.83
C MET A 350 3.73 17.57 7.83
N ALA A 351 4.18 18.68 8.33
CA ALA A 351 3.35 19.85 8.57
C ALA A 351 3.85 21.14 7.91
N GLY A 352 4.80 21.05 6.97
CA GLY A 352 5.39 22.22 6.32
C GLY A 352 4.39 23.04 5.49
N PHE A 353 3.39 22.39 4.93
CA PHE A 353 2.33 23.00 4.14
C PHE A 353 0.94 22.90 4.80
N ASN A 354 0.90 22.84 6.11
CA ASN A 354 -0.35 22.76 6.84
C ASN A 354 -1.16 24.07 6.70
N MET A 355 -2.47 23.96 6.87
CA MET A 355 -3.32 25.14 6.98
C MET A 355 -2.96 25.97 8.21
N PRO A 356 -3.19 27.29 8.22
CA PRO A 356 -3.00 28.09 9.41
C PRO A 356 -4.00 27.68 10.50
N PHE A 357 -3.57 27.79 11.75
CA PHE A 357 -4.49 27.61 12.87
C PHE A 357 -5.53 28.70 12.90
N THR A 358 -6.76 28.31 13.24
CA THR A 358 -7.87 29.26 13.41
C THR A 358 -8.11 29.58 14.89
N ASP A 359 -8.54 30.78 15.16
CA ASP A 359 -9.02 31.26 16.47
C ASP A 359 -10.55 31.38 16.53
N MET A 360 -11.26 30.95 15.52
CA MET A 360 -12.72 31.11 15.34
C MET A 360 -13.54 30.58 16.52
N LEU A 361 -13.02 29.63 17.27
CA LEU A 361 -13.69 29.07 18.44
C LEU A 361 -13.38 29.84 19.75
N VAL A 362 -12.41 30.74 19.77
CA VAL A 362 -12.00 31.45 21.00
C VAL A 362 -13.17 32.21 21.59
N GLY A 363 -13.39 32.07 22.88
CA GLY A 363 -14.51 32.68 23.62
C GLY A 363 -15.86 31.97 23.44
N LYS A 364 -15.93 30.89 22.68
CA LYS A 364 -17.17 30.13 22.47
C LYS A 364 -17.32 28.99 23.47
N GLU A 365 -18.60 28.75 23.83
CA GLU A 365 -19.02 27.56 24.56
C GLU A 365 -20.00 26.79 23.69
N PHE A 366 -19.86 25.46 23.65
CA PHE A 366 -20.72 24.57 22.88
C PHE A 366 -20.79 23.17 23.48
N THR A 367 -21.85 22.47 23.12
CA THR A 367 -22.05 21.07 23.52
C THR A 367 -22.08 20.18 22.28
N LEU A 368 -21.31 19.11 22.27
CA LEU A 368 -21.35 18.07 21.25
C LEU A 368 -22.12 16.86 21.78
N ARG A 369 -23.20 16.53 21.11
CA ARG A 369 -24.06 15.39 21.48
C ARG A 369 -23.95 14.33 20.41
N TYR A 370 -23.37 13.20 20.78
CA TYR A 370 -23.19 12.07 19.87
C TYR A 370 -24.33 11.05 20.00
N ASP A 371 -24.71 10.49 18.85
CA ASP A 371 -25.83 9.55 18.73
C ASP A 371 -25.57 8.21 19.42
N ASN A 372 -26.61 7.39 19.49
CA ASN A 372 -26.56 6.02 20.00
C ASN A 372 -25.98 5.88 21.43
N GLY A 373 -26.24 6.90 22.28
CA GLY A 373 -25.72 6.96 23.64
C GLY A 373 -24.21 7.22 23.70
N GLY A 374 -23.66 7.82 22.68
CA GLY A 374 -22.31 8.38 22.71
C GLY A 374 -22.17 9.45 23.78
N PRO A 375 -20.95 9.90 24.07
CA PRO A 375 -20.72 10.93 25.08
C PRO A 375 -21.40 12.25 24.70
N ILE A 376 -21.80 13.01 25.72
CA ILE A 376 -22.15 14.42 25.57
C ILE A 376 -20.98 15.19 26.16
N ARG A 377 -20.33 16.02 25.34
CA ARG A 377 -19.17 16.79 25.76
C ARG A 377 -19.46 18.28 25.70
N HIS A 378 -19.18 18.94 26.80
CA HIS A 378 -19.26 20.40 26.91
C HIS A 378 -17.88 20.99 26.74
N TYR A 379 -17.76 22.01 25.91
CA TYR A 379 -16.50 22.69 25.59
C TYR A 379 -16.58 24.17 25.92
N LYS A 380 -15.46 24.72 26.42
CA LYS A 380 -15.20 26.15 26.56
C LYS A 380 -13.84 26.44 25.98
N ILE A 381 -13.79 27.25 24.94
CA ILE A 381 -12.53 27.63 24.30
C ILE A 381 -12.05 28.92 24.93
N THR A 382 -11.03 28.86 25.77
CA THR A 382 -10.56 29.99 26.58
C THR A 382 -9.51 30.84 25.86
N GLU A 383 -8.64 30.23 25.09
CA GLU A 383 -7.58 30.87 24.32
C GLU A 383 -7.36 30.10 23.00
N GLN A 384 -6.57 30.64 22.06
CA GLN A 384 -6.30 30.03 20.76
C GLN A 384 -5.80 28.58 20.84
N PHE A 385 -5.11 28.20 21.91
CA PHE A 385 -4.55 26.86 22.05
C PHE A 385 -4.96 26.18 23.35
N LYS A 386 -5.95 26.73 24.08
CA LYS A 386 -6.45 26.15 25.32
C LYS A 386 -7.95 26.00 25.30
N LEU A 387 -8.39 24.87 25.74
CA LEU A 387 -9.80 24.58 25.94
C LEU A 387 -10.04 23.93 27.30
N LYS A 388 -11.29 24.03 27.74
CA LYS A 388 -11.80 23.21 28.84
C LYS A 388 -12.91 22.33 28.30
N TYR A 389 -12.92 21.06 28.70
CA TYR A 389 -14.01 20.15 28.38
C TYR A 389 -14.46 19.37 29.62
N LYS A 390 -15.67 18.85 29.57
CA LYS A 390 -16.19 17.83 30.50
C LYS A 390 -17.21 16.98 29.79
N GLU A 391 -17.38 15.75 30.25
CA GLU A 391 -18.49 14.89 29.82
C GLU A 391 -19.74 15.15 30.70
N ASP A 392 -20.91 14.84 30.17
CA ASP A 392 -22.16 15.00 30.91
C ASP A 392 -22.16 14.14 32.19
N GLY A 393 -22.61 14.74 33.30
CA GLY A 393 -22.54 14.14 34.63
C GLY A 393 -21.23 14.44 35.39
N GLU A 394 -20.19 14.96 34.75
CA GLU A 394 -18.99 15.41 35.44
C GLU A 394 -19.17 16.79 36.05
N THR A 395 -18.61 17.00 37.22
CA THR A 395 -18.60 18.32 37.89
C THR A 395 -17.34 19.09 37.60
N GLN A 396 -16.24 18.42 37.31
CA GLN A 396 -14.93 19.04 37.08
C GLN A 396 -14.71 19.29 35.58
N TRP A 397 -14.11 20.42 35.26
CA TRP A 397 -13.62 20.72 33.93
C TRP A 397 -12.17 20.26 33.81
N HIS A 398 -11.86 19.55 32.70
CA HIS A 398 -10.51 19.22 32.27
C HIS A 398 -10.00 20.35 31.40
N GLU A 399 -8.75 20.74 31.59
CA GLU A 399 -8.08 21.76 30.78
C GLU A 399 -7.02 21.09 29.90
N GLU A 400 -7.10 21.35 28.59
CA GLU A 400 -6.23 20.71 27.59
C GLU A 400 -5.71 21.74 26.59
N GLU A 401 -4.53 21.41 26.03
CA GLU A 401 -4.07 22.08 24.82
C GLU A 401 -4.79 21.49 23.62
N TYR A 402 -5.17 22.33 22.68
CA TYR A 402 -5.77 21.92 21.41
C TYR A 402 -5.17 22.68 20.23
N ARG A 403 -5.38 22.13 19.05
CA ARG A 403 -5.09 22.79 17.77
C ARG A 403 -6.33 22.70 16.90
N ALA A 404 -6.59 23.77 16.12
CA ALA A 404 -7.77 23.87 15.28
C ALA A 404 -7.43 24.48 13.92
N TYR A 405 -8.02 23.94 12.87
CA TYR A 405 -7.97 24.42 11.49
C TYR A 405 -9.37 24.78 11.02
N GLU A 406 -9.50 25.78 10.17
CA GLU A 406 -10.68 25.98 9.34
C GLU A 406 -10.46 25.23 8.01
N ALA A 407 -10.94 23.99 7.94
CA ALA A 407 -10.71 23.10 6.81
C ALA A 407 -11.59 23.40 5.58
N ASP A 408 -12.70 24.08 5.79
CA ASP A 408 -13.62 24.66 4.80
C ASP A 408 -14.35 25.83 5.46
N GLU A 409 -15.13 26.62 4.73
CA GLU A 409 -15.86 27.74 5.31
C GLU A 409 -16.66 27.32 6.57
N LYS A 410 -16.31 27.87 7.73
CA LYS A 410 -16.93 27.54 9.03
C LYS A 410 -17.00 26.05 9.36
N LEU A 411 -16.08 25.25 8.82
CA LEU A 411 -15.85 23.88 9.20
C LEU A 411 -14.54 23.78 9.97
N ILE A 412 -14.67 23.59 11.28
CA ILE A 412 -13.51 23.55 12.17
C ILE A 412 -13.10 22.09 12.41
N TRP A 413 -11.83 21.81 12.17
CA TRP A 413 -11.18 20.55 12.46
C TRP A 413 -10.21 20.74 13.63
N PHE A 414 -10.54 20.20 14.80
CA PHE A 414 -9.71 20.38 15.99
C PHE A 414 -9.42 19.06 16.71
N SER A 415 -8.33 19.05 17.46
CA SER A 415 -7.91 17.89 18.24
C SER A 415 -7.30 18.29 19.58
N HIS A 416 -7.52 17.43 20.58
CA HIS A 416 -6.85 17.46 21.87
C HIS A 416 -6.68 16.05 22.45
N ILE A 417 -5.75 15.94 23.40
CA ILE A 417 -5.55 14.71 24.17
C ILE A 417 -6.60 14.66 25.28
N LEU A 418 -6.97 13.48 25.69
CA LEU A 418 -7.77 13.20 26.89
C LEU A 418 -6.79 12.73 27.98
N THR A 419 -6.15 13.66 28.67
CA THR A 419 -5.01 13.41 29.57
C THR A 419 -5.32 12.40 30.67
N ASP A 420 -6.53 12.44 31.22
CA ASP A 420 -6.96 11.56 32.31
C ASP A 420 -7.58 10.24 31.85
N SER A 421 -7.69 10.00 30.54
CA SER A 421 -8.32 8.80 30.01
C SER A 421 -7.48 7.54 30.22
N LYS A 422 -8.17 6.41 30.41
CA LYS A 422 -7.56 5.08 30.48
C LYS A 422 -8.36 4.09 29.62
N PRO A 423 -7.80 3.57 28.53
CA PRO A 423 -6.47 3.85 27.99
C PRO A 423 -6.29 5.31 27.56
N ARG A 424 -5.04 5.76 27.42
CA ARG A 424 -4.72 7.12 26.92
C ARG A 424 -5.33 7.30 25.54
N ALA A 425 -5.96 8.45 25.35
CA ALA A 425 -6.73 8.72 24.15
C ALA A 425 -6.60 10.17 23.69
N SER A 426 -7.05 10.42 22.48
CA SER A 426 -7.27 11.74 21.92
C SER A 426 -8.59 11.79 21.16
N VAL A 427 -9.06 12.97 20.88
CA VAL A 427 -10.21 13.19 20.01
C VAL A 427 -9.85 14.14 18.89
N GLN A 428 -10.28 13.81 17.69
CA GLN A 428 -10.24 14.67 16.52
C GLN A 428 -11.68 14.96 16.12
N VAL A 429 -12.05 16.22 16.10
CA VAL A 429 -13.44 16.65 16.00
C VAL A 429 -13.65 17.53 14.78
N ALA A 430 -14.54 17.13 13.89
CA ALA A 430 -15.11 17.98 12.87
C ALA A 430 -16.35 18.67 13.44
N LEU A 431 -16.32 20.02 13.44
CA LEU A 431 -17.40 20.87 13.90
C LEU A 431 -17.88 21.74 12.74
N ASP A 432 -19.02 21.39 12.18
CA ASP A 432 -19.66 22.11 11.10
C ASP A 432 -20.56 23.23 11.66
N LEU A 433 -20.09 24.45 11.65
CA LEU A 433 -20.79 25.62 12.17
C LEU A 433 -21.88 26.17 11.22
N ILE A 434 -22.01 25.59 10.01
CA ILE A 434 -23.12 25.95 9.11
C ILE A 434 -24.30 25.02 9.38
N ASN A 435 -24.05 23.72 9.45
CA ASN A 435 -25.09 22.70 9.53
C ASN A 435 -25.35 22.20 10.96
N GLY A 436 -24.53 22.60 11.94
CA GLY A 436 -24.65 22.12 13.32
C GLY A 436 -24.33 20.64 13.47
N LEU A 437 -23.49 20.09 12.60
CA LEU A 437 -23.11 18.68 12.63
C LEU A 437 -21.72 18.50 13.26
N THR A 438 -21.50 17.33 13.83
CA THR A 438 -20.18 16.95 14.36
C THR A 438 -19.86 15.50 14.11
N THR A 439 -18.57 15.24 13.90
CA THR A 439 -17.97 13.89 13.91
C THR A 439 -16.80 13.91 14.86
N CYS A 440 -16.69 12.92 15.70
CA CYS A 440 -15.51 12.71 16.53
C CYS A 440 -14.87 11.37 16.15
N ILE A 441 -13.59 11.43 15.83
CA ILE A 441 -12.73 10.25 15.81
C ILE A 441 -12.12 10.17 17.21
N HIS A 442 -12.42 9.09 17.91
CA HIS A 442 -11.85 8.80 19.21
C HIS A 442 -10.73 7.79 19.03
N SER A 443 -9.51 8.24 19.23
CA SER A 443 -8.29 7.46 19.10
C SER A 443 -7.75 7.08 20.47
N GLN A 444 -7.30 5.85 20.63
CA GLN A 444 -6.81 5.36 21.91
C GLN A 444 -5.63 4.41 21.74
N MET A 445 -4.78 4.34 22.78
CA MET A 445 -3.72 3.37 22.85
C MET A 445 -4.26 1.98 23.17
N GLY A 446 -3.72 0.99 22.49
CA GLY A 446 -4.05 -0.42 22.70
C GLY A 446 -5.06 -0.97 21.71
N THR A 447 -4.70 -2.12 21.18
CA THR A 447 -5.59 -3.01 20.42
C THR A 447 -5.82 -4.29 21.21
N LYS A 448 -6.64 -5.19 20.68
CA LYS A 448 -6.77 -6.53 21.27
C LYS A 448 -5.49 -7.38 21.14
N TYR A 449 -4.50 -6.92 20.39
CA TYR A 449 -3.25 -7.63 20.14
C TYR A 449 -2.08 -7.04 20.90
N PHE A 450 -1.92 -5.72 20.88
CA PHE A 450 -0.77 -5.03 21.46
C PHE A 450 -1.16 -3.72 22.13
N GLY A 451 -0.58 -3.45 23.29
CA GLY A 451 -0.88 -2.26 24.08
C GLY A 451 -0.30 -0.96 23.54
N ASN A 452 0.72 -1.06 22.68
CA ASN A 452 1.42 0.07 22.09
C ASN A 452 0.94 0.43 20.66
N GLU A 453 -0.06 -0.29 20.17
CA GLU A 453 -0.76 0.08 18.93
C GLU A 453 -1.89 1.06 19.21
N THR A 454 -2.32 1.77 18.17
CA THR A 454 -3.49 2.63 18.23
C THR A 454 -4.74 1.91 17.72
N SER A 455 -5.87 2.31 18.23
CA SER A 455 -7.19 1.94 17.71
C SER A 455 -8.10 3.15 17.74
N TYR A 456 -9.08 3.20 16.85
CA TYR A 456 -10.02 4.30 16.75
C TYR A 456 -11.44 3.85 16.48
N TYR A 457 -12.37 4.74 16.71
CA TYR A 457 -13.75 4.63 16.23
C TYR A 457 -14.32 6.01 15.92
N ALA A 458 -15.22 6.06 14.96
CA ALA A 458 -15.94 7.27 14.60
C ALA A 458 -17.31 7.31 15.28
N ILE A 459 -17.70 8.49 15.77
CA ILE A 459 -19.05 8.78 16.30
C ILE A 459 -19.58 10.05 15.68
N PHE A 460 -20.87 10.04 15.36
CA PHE A 460 -21.57 11.10 14.68
C PHE A 460 -22.55 11.78 15.62
N GLY A 461 -22.80 13.06 15.41
CA GLY A 461 -23.70 13.79 16.28
C GLY A 461 -24.00 15.21 15.79
N VAL A 462 -24.46 16.02 16.72
CA VAL A 462 -24.80 17.41 16.49
C VAL A 462 -24.09 18.33 17.48
N ALA A 463 -23.92 19.58 17.07
CA ALA A 463 -23.37 20.64 17.89
C ALA A 463 -24.50 21.56 18.34
N GLU A 464 -24.58 21.78 19.64
CA GLU A 464 -25.48 22.73 20.29
C GLU A 464 -24.65 23.95 20.67
N MET A 465 -24.89 25.07 20.00
CA MET A 465 -24.24 26.36 20.26
C MET A 465 -25.21 27.48 19.90
N GLU A 466 -25.06 28.62 20.52
CA GLU A 466 -25.89 29.80 20.20
C GLU A 466 -25.84 30.12 18.70
N GLY A 467 -27.01 30.25 18.08
CA GLY A 467 -27.15 30.52 16.65
C GLY A 467 -27.09 29.30 15.73
N LEU A 468 -26.86 28.08 16.24
CA LEU A 468 -26.94 26.85 15.47
C LEU A 468 -28.32 26.17 15.62
N ASN A 469 -28.84 25.66 14.51
CA ASN A 469 -30.06 24.86 14.47
C ASN A 469 -29.76 23.48 13.86
N PRO A 470 -29.20 22.55 14.63
CA PRO A 470 -28.79 21.25 14.11
C PRO A 470 -30.00 20.44 13.61
N PRO A 471 -29.85 19.72 12.49
CA PRO A 471 -30.92 18.88 11.95
C PRO A 471 -31.15 17.65 12.83
N GLN A 472 -32.40 17.19 12.89
CA GLN A 472 -32.77 16.06 13.73
C GLN A 472 -32.21 14.73 13.21
N TYR A 473 -32.21 14.50 11.89
CA TYR A 473 -31.93 13.19 11.30
C TYR A 473 -30.72 13.15 10.37
N VAL A 474 -30.14 14.29 10.02
CA VAL A 474 -28.97 14.34 9.15
C VAL A 474 -27.70 14.26 9.99
N ARG A 475 -26.73 13.51 9.52
CA ARG A 475 -25.38 13.38 10.12
C ARG A 475 -24.33 13.32 9.01
N HIS A 476 -23.08 13.55 9.39
CA HIS A 476 -21.98 13.07 8.57
C HIS A 476 -22.04 11.54 8.46
N GLU A 477 -21.47 10.98 7.42
CA GLU A 477 -21.60 9.54 7.17
C GLU A 477 -20.31 8.93 6.61
N LEU A 478 -20.16 7.61 6.76
CA LEU A 478 -19.13 6.85 6.06
C LEU A 478 -19.40 6.89 4.55
N THR A 479 -18.34 6.95 3.75
CA THR A 479 -18.46 7.14 2.31
C THR A 479 -17.46 6.33 1.51
N ASN A 480 -17.82 6.02 0.25
CA ASN A 480 -16.94 5.44 -0.75
C ASN A 480 -16.58 6.45 -1.86
N GLU A 481 -16.87 7.72 -1.67
CA GLU A 481 -16.69 8.71 -2.75
C GLU A 481 -15.24 8.82 -3.21
N LEU A 482 -14.28 8.67 -2.30
CA LEU A 482 -12.85 8.71 -2.61
C LEU A 482 -12.31 7.42 -3.25
N VAL A 483 -13.02 6.29 -3.17
CA VAL A 483 -12.52 5.00 -3.65
C VAL A 483 -12.17 5.05 -5.14
N GLY A 484 -10.96 4.62 -5.45
CA GLY A 484 -10.38 4.66 -6.80
C GLY A 484 -9.64 5.97 -7.13
N HIS A 485 -9.89 7.06 -6.39
CA HIS A 485 -9.18 8.32 -6.62
C HIS A 485 -7.73 8.23 -6.13
N ALA A 486 -6.87 8.97 -6.81
CA ALA A 486 -5.48 9.16 -6.43
C ALA A 486 -5.14 10.65 -6.39
N PHE A 487 -4.37 11.02 -5.36
CA PHE A 487 -3.86 12.37 -5.18
C PHE A 487 -2.37 12.32 -4.88
N SER A 488 -1.61 13.27 -5.39
CA SER A 488 -0.28 13.54 -4.88
C SER A 488 -0.39 14.60 -3.78
N TRP A 489 0.36 14.41 -2.68
CA TRP A 489 0.39 15.30 -1.54
C TRP A 489 1.81 15.70 -1.22
N THR A 490 2.05 16.98 -1.06
CA THR A 490 3.34 17.55 -0.69
C THR A 490 3.25 18.12 0.72
N TYR A 491 3.96 17.49 1.64
CA TYR A 491 3.98 17.84 3.08
C TYR A 491 5.08 18.81 3.43
N THR A 492 6.24 18.67 2.79
CA THR A 492 7.40 19.54 2.95
C THR A 492 8.15 19.63 1.62
N ASP A 493 9.17 20.45 1.57
CA ASP A 493 10.11 20.52 0.44
C ASP A 493 10.93 19.22 0.23
N GLN A 494 10.88 18.31 1.17
CA GLN A 494 11.61 17.04 1.13
C GLN A 494 10.69 15.81 1.06
N MET A 495 9.38 15.99 1.23
CA MET A 495 8.45 14.89 1.28
C MET A 495 7.19 15.13 0.46
N SER A 496 7.01 14.30 -0.54
CA SER A 496 5.76 14.13 -1.27
C SER A 496 5.36 12.67 -1.29
N SER A 497 4.09 12.40 -1.35
CA SER A 497 3.55 11.05 -1.53
C SER A 497 2.37 11.05 -2.49
N MET A 498 2.14 9.91 -3.11
CA MET A 498 0.90 9.64 -3.81
C MET A 498 0.01 8.79 -2.90
N HIS A 499 -1.21 9.23 -2.69
CA HIS A 499 -2.23 8.49 -1.97
C HIS A 499 -3.23 7.91 -2.97
N LEU A 500 -3.43 6.61 -2.91
CA LEU A 500 -4.49 5.91 -3.60
C LEU A 500 -5.52 5.44 -2.57
N TYR A 501 -6.74 5.90 -2.70
CA TYR A 501 -7.87 5.46 -1.88
C TYR A 501 -8.40 4.15 -2.45
N THR A 502 -7.73 3.06 -2.11
CA THR A 502 -7.75 1.78 -2.82
C THR A 502 -9.11 1.09 -2.76
N THR A 503 -9.67 0.99 -1.56
CA THR A 503 -10.96 0.32 -1.29
C THR A 503 -11.74 1.12 -0.25
N PRO A 504 -12.99 0.74 0.08
CA PRO A 504 -13.73 1.35 1.20
C PRO A 504 -13.02 1.27 2.55
N HIS A 505 -12.07 0.35 2.70
CA HIS A 505 -11.43 0.02 3.98
C HIS A 505 -9.92 0.01 3.92
N SER A 506 -9.31 0.40 2.81
CA SER A 506 -7.87 0.47 2.63
C SER A 506 -7.42 1.72 1.91
N HIS A 507 -6.33 2.24 2.41
CA HIS A 507 -5.62 3.36 1.86
C HIS A 507 -4.16 2.95 1.60
N SER A 508 -3.62 3.32 0.46
CA SER A 508 -2.21 3.11 0.15
C SER A 508 -1.51 4.42 -0.16
N TRP A 509 -0.23 4.47 0.17
CA TRP A 509 0.60 5.63 -0.16
C TRP A 509 1.97 5.20 -0.64
N THR A 510 2.47 5.94 -1.61
CA THR A 510 3.81 5.77 -2.20
C THR A 510 4.61 7.03 -1.95
N ILE A 511 5.78 6.91 -1.34
CA ILE A 511 6.63 8.06 -1.03
C ILE A 511 7.52 8.40 -2.22
N PHE A 512 7.57 9.68 -2.56
CA PHE A 512 8.42 10.27 -3.58
C PHE A 512 9.34 11.30 -2.93
N THR A 513 10.55 10.90 -2.56
CA THR A 513 11.56 11.82 -2.08
C THR A 513 12.90 11.51 -2.74
N GLU A 514 13.72 12.53 -2.99
CA GLU A 514 15.01 12.35 -3.68
C GLU A 514 16.00 11.49 -2.87
N ASN A 515 15.88 11.50 -1.54
CA ASN A 515 16.83 10.87 -0.63
C ASN A 515 16.31 9.59 0.00
N GLN A 516 15.11 9.14 -0.34
CA GLN A 516 14.49 7.98 0.28
C GLN A 516 14.08 6.95 -0.76
N THR A 517 13.78 5.79 -0.30
CA THR A 517 13.34 4.63 -1.02
C THR A 517 12.35 4.96 -2.11
N LEU A 518 12.93 5.14 -3.24
CA LEU A 518 12.23 5.42 -4.45
C LEU A 518 11.17 4.34 -4.69
N GLY A 519 9.90 4.73 -4.56
CA GLY A 519 8.77 3.85 -4.86
C GLY A 519 8.35 2.89 -3.75
N ALA A 520 8.84 3.05 -2.54
CA ALA A 520 8.28 2.29 -1.42
C ALA A 520 6.82 2.66 -1.20
N GLN A 521 6.00 1.65 -1.05
CA GLN A 521 4.56 1.76 -0.91
C GLN A 521 4.08 1.01 0.32
N TRP A 522 3.11 1.59 1.00
CA TRP A 522 2.43 0.98 2.13
C TRP A 522 0.93 0.96 1.88
N CYS A 523 0.26 0.04 2.53
CA CYS A 523 -1.18 -0.04 2.58
C CYS A 523 -1.62 -0.30 4.01
N ALA A 524 -2.70 0.35 4.43
CA ALA A 524 -3.24 0.17 5.76
C ALA A 524 -4.76 0.26 5.79
N PRO A 525 -5.39 -0.39 6.77
CA PRO A 525 -6.83 -0.26 6.99
C PRO A 525 -7.21 1.19 7.31
N CYS A 526 -8.35 1.64 6.77
CA CYS A 526 -8.82 3.00 6.96
C CYS A 526 -10.35 3.09 7.00
N ILE A 527 -10.85 4.27 7.32
CA ILE A 527 -12.23 4.70 7.06
C ILE A 527 -12.23 6.05 6.38
N TYR A 528 -13.28 6.29 5.60
CA TYR A 528 -13.58 7.60 5.01
C TYR A 528 -14.91 8.11 5.53
N VAL A 529 -14.95 9.35 6.01
CA VAL A 529 -16.17 10.02 6.46
C VAL A 529 -16.42 11.22 5.57
N LYS A 530 -17.61 11.32 5.00
CA LYS A 530 -18.05 12.53 4.29
C LYS A 530 -18.56 13.55 5.31
N VAL A 531 -17.94 14.72 5.33
CA VAL A 531 -18.33 15.84 6.18
C VAL A 531 -19.20 16.81 5.40
N ARG A 532 -18.78 17.14 4.20
CA ARG A 532 -19.49 17.97 3.20
C ARG A 532 -19.14 17.50 1.81
N ASP A 533 -19.83 18.01 0.81
CA ASP A 533 -19.43 17.76 -0.57
C ASP A 533 -18.00 18.21 -0.82
N GLY A 534 -17.16 17.28 -1.26
CA GLY A 534 -15.73 17.50 -1.50
C GLY A 534 -14.87 17.61 -0.23
N VAL A 535 -15.40 17.35 0.96
CA VAL A 535 -14.63 17.38 2.21
C VAL A 535 -14.82 16.09 3.00
N TYR A 536 -13.71 15.43 3.28
CA TYR A 536 -13.70 14.09 3.85
C TYR A 536 -12.72 13.99 5.03
N ILE A 537 -12.99 13.09 5.96
CA ILE A 537 -12.02 12.63 6.95
C ILE A 537 -11.50 11.26 6.49
N LEU A 538 -10.19 11.14 6.41
CA LEU A 538 -9.46 9.87 6.32
C LEU A 538 -8.88 9.55 7.69
N VAL A 539 -9.17 8.35 8.19
CA VAL A 539 -8.48 7.81 9.37
C VAL A 539 -7.77 6.54 8.97
N VAL A 540 -6.48 6.48 9.20
CA VAL A 540 -5.63 5.34 8.85
C VAL A 540 -4.71 4.97 10.00
N ASN A 541 -4.64 3.68 10.31
CA ASN A 541 -3.64 3.14 11.23
C ASN A 541 -2.45 2.65 10.40
N GLU A 542 -1.31 3.30 10.60
CA GLU A 542 -0.07 2.88 9.95
C GLU A 542 0.48 1.62 10.62
N GLU A 543 0.11 0.45 10.15
CA GLU A 543 0.57 -0.83 10.71
C GLU A 543 2.09 -1.00 10.67
N ALA A 544 2.73 -0.50 9.62
CA ALA A 544 4.18 -0.53 9.47
C ALA A 544 4.93 0.37 10.49
N CYS A 545 4.21 1.28 11.13
CA CYS A 545 4.77 2.31 12.00
C CYS A 545 4.39 2.14 13.47
N ASN A 546 3.92 0.98 13.85
CA ASN A 546 3.74 0.59 15.25
C ASN A 546 3.00 1.61 16.13
N GLY A 547 1.70 1.72 15.92
CA GLY A 547 0.86 2.53 16.78
C GLY A 547 0.88 4.01 16.42
N ASN A 548 1.05 4.33 15.17
CA ASN A 548 0.78 5.63 14.62
C ASN A 548 -0.58 5.61 13.91
N GLU A 549 -1.41 6.57 14.22
CA GLU A 549 -2.68 6.83 13.57
C GLU A 549 -2.64 8.20 12.93
N MET A 550 -3.06 8.27 11.69
CA MET A 550 -3.22 9.53 10.98
C MET A 550 -4.70 9.81 10.79
N CYS A 551 -5.13 10.98 11.20
CA CYS A 551 -6.50 11.45 11.04
C CYS A 551 -6.50 12.79 10.30
N ILE A 552 -6.87 12.75 9.03
CA ILE A 552 -6.64 13.83 8.07
C ILE A 552 -7.98 14.29 7.51
N MET A 553 -8.24 15.58 7.55
CA MET A 553 -9.34 16.20 6.81
C MET A 553 -8.85 16.65 5.45
N ILE A 554 -9.47 16.12 4.41
CA ILE A 554 -9.13 16.33 3.01
C ILE A 554 -10.19 17.23 2.39
N ASN A 555 -9.81 18.41 1.93
CA ASN A 555 -10.67 19.28 1.13
C ASN A 555 -10.26 19.16 -0.34
N THR A 556 -11.04 18.40 -1.12
CA THR A 556 -10.76 18.16 -2.54
C THR A 556 -11.10 19.35 -3.45
N LYS A 557 -11.83 20.34 -2.95
CA LYS A 557 -12.17 21.56 -3.71
C LYS A 557 -10.96 22.47 -3.89
N ILE A 558 -10.14 22.57 -2.86
CA ILE A 558 -8.91 23.36 -2.85
C ILE A 558 -7.66 22.48 -2.87
N VAL A 559 -7.84 21.17 -2.86
CA VAL A 559 -6.81 20.13 -2.83
C VAL A 559 -5.75 20.40 -1.75
N HIS A 560 -6.26 20.58 -0.54
CA HIS A 560 -5.46 20.82 0.66
C HIS A 560 -5.94 19.88 1.76
N ASP A 561 -5.03 19.34 2.52
CA ASP A 561 -5.35 18.55 3.71
C ASP A 561 -4.77 19.20 4.98
N CYS A 562 -5.36 18.85 6.11
CA CYS A 562 -4.84 19.17 7.43
C CYS A 562 -5.25 18.08 8.42
N GLY A 563 -4.43 17.80 9.39
CA GLY A 563 -4.76 16.71 10.31
C GLY A 563 -3.82 16.54 11.47
N PHE A 564 -4.00 15.39 12.12
CA PHE A 564 -3.33 15.04 13.36
C PHE A 564 -2.86 13.60 13.29
N GLY A 565 -1.63 13.36 13.78
CA GLY A 565 -1.10 12.04 14.01
C GLY A 565 -1.12 11.71 15.50
N PHE A 566 -1.85 10.68 15.91
CA PHE A 566 -1.86 10.20 17.28
C PHE A 566 -0.95 8.98 17.42
N SER A 567 -0.03 9.03 18.36
CA SER A 567 0.92 7.94 18.58
C SER A 567 1.34 7.79 20.02
N GLY A 568 1.76 6.58 20.38
CA GLY A 568 2.42 6.31 21.66
C GLY A 568 3.92 6.54 21.58
N GLY A 569 4.53 6.91 22.70
CA GLY A 569 5.97 7.08 22.84
C GLY A 569 6.44 6.84 24.27
N ALA A 570 7.75 6.87 24.48
CA ALA A 570 8.38 6.63 25.81
C ALA A 570 7.94 7.64 26.89
N GLY A 571 7.48 8.83 26.49
CA GLY A 571 6.99 9.90 27.36
C GLY A 571 5.48 9.99 27.53
N GLY A 572 4.72 9.13 26.87
CA GLY A 572 3.25 9.20 26.86
C GLY A 572 2.65 9.07 25.47
N VAL A 573 1.59 9.83 25.19
CA VAL A 573 0.99 9.98 23.86
C VAL A 573 1.40 11.30 23.24
N ASN A 574 1.55 11.30 21.93
CA ASN A 574 1.86 12.46 21.13
C ASN A 574 0.70 12.76 20.16
N LEU A 575 0.47 14.04 19.94
CA LEU A 575 -0.42 14.52 18.89
C LEU A 575 0.42 15.34 17.91
N GLY A 576 0.85 14.67 16.82
CA GLY A 576 1.60 15.31 15.74
C GLY A 576 0.68 16.11 14.81
N LEU A 577 1.25 17.05 14.07
CA LEU A 577 0.55 17.79 13.02
C LEU A 577 0.88 17.22 11.65
N VAL A 578 -0.11 17.22 10.78
CA VAL A 578 0.01 16.80 9.39
C VAL A 578 -0.73 17.80 8.49
N GLY A 579 -0.18 18.09 7.34
CA GLY A 579 -0.86 18.93 6.37
C GLY A 579 -0.07 19.08 5.08
N ALA A 580 -0.76 19.03 3.96
CA ALA A 580 -0.20 19.03 2.64
C ALA A 580 -1.06 19.79 1.63
N ILE A 581 -0.39 20.38 0.66
CA ILE A 581 -1.02 20.80 -0.58
C ILE A 581 -0.95 19.66 -1.58
N GLY A 582 -2.00 19.47 -2.35
CA GLY A 582 -2.12 18.29 -3.21
C GLY A 582 -2.54 18.57 -4.62
N ARG A 583 -2.68 17.49 -5.36
CA ARG A 583 -3.18 17.47 -6.72
C ARG A 583 -3.91 16.17 -6.98
N HIS A 584 -5.11 16.26 -7.56
CA HIS A 584 -5.81 15.08 -8.06
C HIS A 584 -5.10 14.57 -9.32
N ILE A 585 -4.68 13.32 -9.33
CA ILE A 585 -3.90 12.70 -10.41
C ILE A 585 -4.65 11.63 -11.18
N GLY A 586 -5.89 11.36 -10.83
CA GLY A 586 -6.75 10.44 -11.57
C GLY A 586 -7.65 9.59 -10.70
N CYS A 587 -8.37 8.71 -11.37
CA CYS A 587 -9.30 7.79 -10.73
C CYS A 587 -9.34 6.47 -11.50
N TYR A 588 -9.36 5.37 -10.77
CA TYR A 588 -9.66 4.05 -11.30
C TYR A 588 -11.15 3.74 -11.20
N ASP A 589 -11.73 3.11 -12.22
CA ASP A 589 -13.12 2.66 -12.21
C ASP A 589 -13.25 1.34 -11.44
N VAL A 590 -13.22 1.43 -10.12
CA VAL A 590 -13.22 0.25 -9.22
C VAL A 590 -14.36 0.21 -8.22
N LYS A 591 -15.11 1.30 -8.06
CA LYS A 591 -16.19 1.40 -7.06
C LYS A 591 -17.22 0.27 -7.16
N HIS A 592 -17.50 -0.19 -8.37
CA HIS A 592 -18.50 -1.23 -8.61
C HIS A 592 -18.10 -2.62 -8.07
N PHE A 593 -16.80 -2.86 -7.80
CA PHE A 593 -16.35 -4.09 -7.17
C PHE A 593 -16.69 -4.17 -5.68
N PHE A 594 -16.91 -3.03 -5.02
CA PHE A 594 -17.07 -2.94 -3.56
C PHE A 594 -18.52 -2.66 -3.12
N GLY A 595 -19.51 -2.92 -3.90
CA GLY A 595 -20.91 -2.66 -3.55
C GLY A 595 -21.25 -1.17 -3.34
N GLN A 596 -22.52 -0.82 -3.44
CA GLN A 596 -22.96 0.60 -3.47
C GLN A 596 -22.93 1.34 -2.13
N LYS A 597 -22.69 0.67 -1.03
CA LYS A 597 -22.43 1.29 0.29
C LYS A 597 -21.41 0.43 1.00
N ALA A 598 -20.42 1.07 1.59
CA ALA A 598 -19.75 0.50 2.74
C ALA A 598 -20.85 0.16 3.76
N LYS A 599 -21.51 -0.96 3.58
CA LYS A 599 -22.23 -1.58 4.68
C LYS A 599 -21.12 -1.99 5.63
N VAL A 600 -20.74 -1.08 6.50
CA VAL A 600 -20.09 -1.48 7.74
C VAL A 600 -21.01 -2.56 8.28
N LYS A 601 -20.65 -3.83 8.08
CA LYS A 601 -21.38 -4.96 8.64
C LYS A 601 -21.43 -4.71 10.14
N GLY A 602 -22.52 -4.13 10.61
CA GLY A 602 -22.73 -3.94 12.03
C GLY A 602 -22.88 -2.51 12.54
N VAL A 603 -23.27 -1.54 11.74
CA VAL A 603 -23.93 -0.33 12.25
C VAL A 603 -25.43 -0.55 12.23
#